data_f037ddfbb5ad2bef520fa2156d97ec09
#
_entry.id   f037ddfbb5ad2bef520fa2156d97ec09
#
_cell.length_a   1.000
_cell.length_b   1.000
_cell.length_c   1.000
_cell.angle_alpha   90.00
_cell.angle_beta   90.00
_cell.angle_gamma   90.00
#
_symmetry.space_group_name_H-M   'P 1'
#
loop_
_entity.id
_entity.type
_entity.pdbx_description
1 polymer ?
#
loop_
_entity_poly.entity_id
_entity_poly.type
_entity_poly.pdbx_seq_one_letter_code
_entity_poly.pdbx_strand_id
1 'polypeptide(L)'
;MAEAHFADRLAGLVEERQSRVVLGLDPDPANLWPGAVAENEPGGPPAAAGVAAATAEAVARHCRLAIEAAGPQCVAVKAQLACFERLGAPGGAAWGATRDATREHGLLLLADAKRGDVPVTASAYAQALVGA
;
A
#
# COMPACT_ATOMS: atom_id res chain seq x y z
N MET A 1 -19.01 11.84 16.06
CA MET A 1 -18.45 13.02 15.35
C MET A 1 -18.24 12.61 13.91
N ALA A 2 -18.68 13.40 12.94
CA ALA A 2 -18.40 13.12 11.53
C ALA A 2 -16.88 13.14 11.31
N GLU A 3 -16.38 12.16 10.59
CA GLU A 3 -14.97 12.11 10.21
C GLU A 3 -14.66 13.31 9.30
N ALA A 4 -13.55 14.00 9.53
CA ALA A 4 -13.17 15.17 8.74
C ALA A 4 -13.01 14.78 7.27
N HIS A 5 -13.45 15.63 6.35
CA HIS A 5 -13.35 15.41 4.92
C HIS A 5 -11.88 15.15 4.52
N PHE A 6 -11.65 14.29 3.52
CA PHE A 6 -10.30 13.97 3.05
C PHE A 6 -9.49 15.24 2.72
N ALA A 7 -10.12 16.23 2.06
CA ALA A 7 -9.47 17.48 1.72
C ALA A 7 -8.99 18.27 2.94
N ASP A 8 -9.80 18.30 4.00
CA ASP A 8 -9.46 19.02 5.25
C ASP A 8 -8.32 18.29 5.99
N ARG A 9 -8.36 16.96 6.02
CA ARG A 9 -7.28 16.12 6.58
C ARG A 9 -5.97 16.33 5.82
N LEU A 10 -6.02 16.39 4.49
CA LEU A 10 -4.85 16.64 3.65
C LEU A 10 -4.29 18.04 3.89
N ALA A 11 -5.14 19.07 3.93
CA ALA A 11 -4.72 20.43 4.22
C ALA A 11 -4.06 20.55 5.59
N GLY A 12 -4.66 19.93 6.61
CA GLY A 12 -4.10 19.88 7.96
C GLY A 12 -2.73 19.23 8.01
N LEU A 13 -2.54 18.08 7.34
CA LEU A 13 -1.24 17.41 7.28
C LEU A 13 -0.18 18.20 6.52
N VAL A 14 -0.56 18.89 5.44
CA VAL A 14 0.34 19.78 4.70
C VAL A 14 0.84 20.91 5.60
N GLU A 15 -0.04 21.50 6.39
CA GLU A 15 0.30 22.57 7.32
C GLU A 15 1.14 22.05 8.51
N GLU A 16 0.72 20.94 9.13
CA GLU A 16 1.42 20.33 10.27
C GLU A 16 2.85 19.89 9.90
N ARG A 17 2.99 19.19 8.76
CA ARG A 17 4.28 18.61 8.34
C ARG A 17 5.13 19.57 7.51
N GLN A 18 4.60 20.73 7.13
CA GLN A 18 5.26 21.68 6.22
C GLN A 18 5.77 20.99 4.95
N SER A 19 5.00 20.05 4.44
CA SER A 19 5.32 19.21 3.28
C SER A 19 4.13 19.04 2.35
N ARG A 20 4.40 18.86 1.06
CA ARG A 20 3.41 18.50 0.02
C ARG A 20 3.82 17.22 -0.71
N VAL A 21 4.71 16.44 -0.10
CA VAL A 21 5.24 15.22 -0.73
C VAL A 21 4.27 14.07 -0.54
N VAL A 22 4.03 13.33 -1.60
CA VAL A 22 3.30 12.05 -1.61
C VAL A 22 4.26 10.95 -2.02
N LEU A 23 4.41 9.93 -1.18
CA LEU A 23 5.20 8.75 -1.50
C LEU A 23 4.45 7.86 -2.49
N GLY A 24 5.01 7.65 -3.68
CA GLY A 24 4.50 6.67 -4.64
C GLY A 24 5.04 5.27 -4.34
N LEU A 25 4.15 4.28 -4.23
CA LEU A 25 4.49 2.87 -4.07
C LEU A 25 3.97 2.07 -5.27
N ASP A 26 4.88 1.71 -6.14
CA ASP A 26 4.65 0.87 -7.32
C ASP A 26 5.61 -0.34 -7.26
N PRO A 27 5.48 -1.24 -6.24
CA PRO A 27 6.48 -2.25 -5.97
C PRO A 27 6.59 -3.26 -7.12
N ASP A 28 7.83 -3.47 -7.58
CA ASP A 28 8.17 -4.50 -8.55
C ASP A 28 8.97 -5.60 -7.85
N PRO A 29 8.46 -6.85 -7.81
CA PRO A 29 9.17 -7.98 -7.21
C PRO A 29 10.59 -8.21 -7.72
N ALA A 30 10.90 -7.78 -8.95
CA ALA A 30 12.22 -7.88 -9.51
C ALA A 30 13.21 -6.82 -9.00
N ASN A 31 12.71 -5.75 -8.35
CA ASN A 31 13.49 -4.58 -7.97
C ASN A 31 13.23 -4.14 -6.51
N LEU A 32 12.98 -5.10 -5.62
CA LEU A 32 12.79 -4.80 -4.20
C LEU A 32 14.12 -4.43 -3.52
N TRP A 33 14.05 -3.63 -2.50
CA TRP A 33 15.23 -3.30 -1.69
C TRP A 33 15.83 -4.57 -1.05
N PRO A 34 17.17 -4.68 -0.93
CA PRO A 34 17.82 -5.86 -0.36
C PRO A 34 17.31 -6.23 1.02
N GLY A 35 17.07 -5.27 1.92
CA GLY A 35 16.51 -5.51 3.25
C GLY A 35 15.09 -6.09 3.26
N ALA A 36 14.33 -5.93 2.19
CA ALA A 36 13.00 -6.53 2.05
C ALA A 36 13.06 -8.02 1.64
N VAL A 37 14.17 -8.46 1.06
CA VAL A 37 14.36 -9.81 0.52
C VAL A 37 15.16 -10.71 1.46
N ALA A 38 16.08 -10.15 2.25
CA ALA A 38 17.08 -10.87 3.04
C ALA A 38 16.50 -11.77 4.17
N GLU A 39 15.25 -11.59 4.57
CA GLU A 39 14.62 -12.40 5.63
C GLU A 39 14.00 -13.72 5.13
N ASN A 40 14.07 -13.99 3.84
CA ASN A 40 13.61 -15.26 3.26
C ASN A 40 14.78 -16.26 3.16
N GLU A 41 15.29 -16.74 4.31
CA GLU A 41 16.21 -17.90 4.31
C GLU A 41 15.45 -19.17 3.90
N PRO A 42 15.94 -19.91 2.89
CA PRO A 42 15.17 -21.00 2.30
C PRO A 42 15.41 -22.32 3.02
N GLY A 43 14.34 -22.90 3.50
CA GLY A 43 14.27 -24.33 3.77
C GLY A 43 13.70 -25.13 2.59
N GLY A 44 14.41 -25.18 1.45
CA GLY A 44 13.99 -25.93 0.26
C GLY A 44 13.16 -25.12 -0.76
N PRO A 45 12.97 -25.63 -2.00
CA PRO A 45 12.17 -24.95 -3.01
C PRO A 45 10.71 -24.92 -2.56
N PRO A 46 10.13 -23.72 -2.39
CA PRO A 46 8.72 -23.62 -2.01
C PRO A 46 7.83 -24.12 -3.14
N ALA A 47 6.71 -24.77 -2.81
CA ALA A 47 5.64 -24.99 -3.76
C ALA A 47 5.23 -23.65 -4.41
N ALA A 48 4.68 -23.65 -5.62
CA ALA A 48 4.33 -22.42 -6.35
C ALA A 48 3.50 -21.42 -5.51
N ALA A 49 2.60 -21.92 -4.65
CA ALA A 49 1.85 -21.12 -3.69
C ALA A 49 2.74 -20.48 -2.62
N GLY A 50 3.82 -21.15 -2.21
CA GLY A 50 4.82 -20.62 -1.27
C GLY A 50 5.66 -19.51 -1.88
N VAL A 51 6.01 -19.60 -3.17
CA VAL A 51 6.73 -18.52 -3.88
C VAL A 51 5.89 -17.25 -3.94
N ALA A 52 4.60 -17.37 -4.28
CA ALA A 52 3.71 -16.22 -4.35
C ALA A 52 3.55 -15.54 -2.97
N ALA A 53 3.40 -16.32 -1.91
CA ALA A 53 3.31 -15.81 -0.54
C ALA A 53 4.62 -15.10 -0.13
N ALA A 54 5.77 -15.72 -0.32
CA ALA A 54 7.07 -15.14 -0.02
C ALA A 54 7.33 -13.84 -0.79
N THR A 55 6.93 -13.81 -2.07
CA THR A 55 7.02 -12.59 -2.89
C THR A 55 6.15 -11.48 -2.32
N ALA A 56 4.90 -11.79 -1.95
CA ALA A 56 3.99 -10.81 -1.37
C ALA A 56 4.49 -10.27 -0.02
N GLU A 57 5.07 -11.13 0.81
CA GLU A 57 5.70 -10.71 2.07
C GLU A 57 6.89 -9.78 1.81
N ALA A 58 7.75 -10.09 0.84
CA ALA A 58 8.86 -9.22 0.47
C ALA A 58 8.36 -7.85 -0.05
N VAL A 59 7.29 -7.84 -0.86
CA VAL A 59 6.62 -6.61 -1.30
C VAL A 59 6.10 -5.80 -0.12
N ALA A 60 5.43 -6.44 0.85
CA ALA A 60 4.93 -5.77 2.03
C ALA A 60 6.07 -5.14 2.88
N ARG A 61 7.17 -5.89 3.08
CA ARG A 61 8.36 -5.37 3.76
C ARG A 61 8.99 -4.20 3.02
N HIS A 62 9.13 -4.29 1.70
CA HIS A 62 9.63 -3.19 0.88
C HIS A 62 8.79 -1.91 1.05
N CYS A 63 7.47 -2.03 0.98
CA CYS A 63 6.57 -0.90 1.18
C CYS A 63 6.70 -0.33 2.60
N ARG A 64 6.79 -1.17 3.64
CA ARG A 64 7.00 -0.73 5.02
C ARG A 64 8.32 0.04 5.17
N LEU A 65 9.43 -0.50 4.67
CA LEU A 65 10.73 0.18 4.71
C LEU A 65 10.70 1.53 4.00
N ALA A 66 10.01 1.62 2.86
CA ALA A 66 9.87 2.89 2.13
C ALA A 66 9.03 3.92 2.93
N ILE A 67 7.96 3.47 3.59
CA ILE A 67 7.12 4.32 4.45
C ILE A 67 7.93 4.79 5.68
N GLU A 68 8.68 3.91 6.32
CA GLU A 68 9.53 4.24 7.47
C GLU A 68 10.60 5.27 7.10
N ALA A 69 11.24 5.10 5.94
CA ALA A 69 12.31 5.98 5.49
C ALA A 69 11.82 7.35 5.01
N ALA A 70 10.76 7.39 4.18
CA ALA A 70 10.29 8.61 3.52
C ALA A 70 9.06 9.23 4.19
N GLY A 71 8.29 8.45 4.94
CA GLY A 71 7.03 8.87 5.57
C GLY A 71 7.11 10.14 6.41
N PRO A 72 8.17 10.37 7.20
CA PRO A 72 8.31 11.61 7.96
C PRO A 72 8.29 12.88 7.13
N GLN A 73 8.66 12.81 5.85
CA GLN A 73 8.66 13.92 4.90
C GLN A 73 7.39 13.97 4.02
N CYS A 74 6.46 13.03 4.21
CA CYS A 74 5.28 12.87 3.35
C CYS A 74 3.99 13.20 4.10
N VAL A 75 2.96 13.57 3.36
CA VAL A 75 1.58 13.73 3.87
C VAL A 75 0.69 12.56 3.50
N ALA A 76 1.05 11.83 2.46
CA ALA A 76 0.28 10.70 1.97
C ALA A 76 1.18 9.64 1.32
N VAL A 77 0.63 8.44 1.19
CA VAL A 77 1.13 7.36 0.34
C VAL A 77 0.13 7.15 -0.81
N LYS A 78 0.61 7.08 -2.04
CA LYS A 78 -0.17 6.63 -3.20
C LYS A 78 0.32 5.23 -3.58
N ALA A 79 -0.50 4.23 -3.37
CA ALA A 79 -0.16 2.85 -3.71
C ALA A 79 -0.91 2.40 -4.97
N GLN A 80 -0.15 1.85 -5.94
CA GLN A 80 -0.68 1.30 -7.18
C GLN A 80 -1.23 -0.11 -6.93
N LEU A 81 -2.57 -0.26 -6.91
CA LEU A 81 -3.22 -1.54 -6.58
C LEU A 81 -2.81 -2.67 -7.53
N ALA A 82 -2.63 -2.40 -8.81
CA ALA A 82 -2.23 -3.42 -9.78
C ALA A 82 -0.93 -4.15 -9.39
N CYS A 83 0.01 -3.47 -8.70
CA CYS A 83 1.25 -4.06 -8.23
C CYS A 83 1.04 -5.11 -7.13
N PHE A 84 -0.05 -5.02 -6.38
CA PHE A 84 -0.46 -6.00 -5.37
C PHE A 84 -1.38 -7.05 -5.98
N GLU A 85 -2.36 -6.66 -6.78
CA GLU A 85 -3.34 -7.56 -7.40
C GLU A 85 -2.71 -8.63 -8.28
N ARG A 86 -1.61 -8.31 -8.99
CA ARG A 86 -0.86 -9.29 -9.81
C ARG A 86 -0.30 -10.47 -9.01
N LEU A 87 -0.20 -10.34 -7.69
CA LEU A 87 0.28 -11.40 -6.79
C LEU A 87 -0.85 -12.32 -6.30
N GLY A 88 -2.09 -12.10 -6.75
CA GLY A 88 -3.25 -12.88 -6.34
C GLY A 88 -3.64 -12.69 -4.86
N ALA A 89 -4.14 -13.73 -4.23
CA ALA A 89 -4.59 -13.67 -2.83
C ALA A 89 -3.51 -13.19 -1.82
N PRO A 90 -2.24 -13.64 -1.90
CA PRO A 90 -1.18 -13.09 -1.07
C PRO A 90 -0.94 -11.58 -1.27
N GLY A 91 -1.16 -11.07 -2.48
CA GLY A 91 -1.07 -9.65 -2.77
C GLY A 91 -2.11 -8.81 -2.00
N GLY A 92 -3.30 -9.37 -1.76
CA GLY A 92 -4.29 -8.74 -0.90
C GLY A 92 -3.81 -8.57 0.55
N ALA A 93 -3.09 -9.56 1.09
CA ALA A 93 -2.47 -9.45 2.41
C ALA A 93 -1.35 -8.40 2.43
N ALA A 94 -0.50 -8.34 1.39
CA ALA A 94 0.53 -7.32 1.26
C ALA A 94 -0.05 -5.90 1.16
N TRP A 95 -1.16 -5.74 0.43
CA TRP A 95 -1.92 -4.49 0.40
C TRP A 95 -2.42 -4.09 1.80
N GLY A 96 -3.02 -5.04 2.54
CA GLY A 96 -3.48 -4.81 3.92
C GLY A 96 -2.34 -4.32 4.82
N ALA A 97 -1.19 -5.00 4.80
CA ALA A 97 -0.01 -4.63 5.57
C ALA A 97 0.53 -3.22 5.19
N THR A 98 0.52 -2.88 3.91
CA THR A 98 0.93 -1.54 3.43
C THR A 98 -0.02 -0.45 3.91
N ARG A 99 -1.34 -0.71 3.87
CA ARG A 99 -2.38 0.20 4.40
C ARG A 99 -2.16 0.44 5.90
N ASP A 100 -1.93 -0.61 6.65
CA ASP A 100 -1.77 -0.53 8.11
C ASP A 100 -0.48 0.23 8.47
N ALA A 101 0.64 -0.03 7.78
CA ALA A 101 1.86 0.73 7.92
C ALA A 101 1.66 2.23 7.61
N THR A 102 0.89 2.56 6.57
CA THR A 102 0.56 3.95 6.22
C THR A 102 -0.18 4.65 7.36
N ARG A 103 -1.16 3.96 7.97
CA ARG A 103 -1.91 4.49 9.12
C ARG A 103 -1.05 4.65 10.38
N GLU A 104 -0.19 3.69 10.67
CA GLU A 104 0.75 3.73 11.80
C GLU A 104 1.65 4.98 11.76
N HIS A 105 2.00 5.44 10.56
CA HIS A 105 2.81 6.64 10.35
C HIS A 105 2.00 7.94 10.21
N GLY A 106 0.69 7.89 10.45
CA GLY A 106 -0.20 9.06 10.37
C GLY A 106 -0.31 9.66 8.96
N LEU A 107 -0.11 8.84 7.92
CA LEU A 107 -0.20 9.26 6.53
C LEU A 107 -1.58 8.97 5.94
N LEU A 108 -2.02 9.80 5.01
CA LEU A 108 -3.18 9.49 4.18
C LEU A 108 -2.83 8.42 3.15
N LEU A 109 -3.81 7.59 2.79
CA LEU A 109 -3.64 6.57 1.76
C LEU A 109 -4.50 6.89 0.54
N LEU A 110 -3.85 6.92 -0.63
CA LEU A 110 -4.51 6.98 -1.93
C LEU A 110 -4.37 5.61 -2.60
N ALA A 111 -5.48 4.89 -2.71
CA ALA A 111 -5.55 3.64 -3.46
C ALA A 111 -5.72 3.95 -4.96
N ASP A 112 -4.63 3.88 -5.72
CA ASP A 112 -4.68 4.07 -7.18
C ASP A 112 -5.17 2.77 -7.84
N ALA A 113 -6.49 2.62 -7.90
CA ALA A 113 -7.14 1.41 -8.33
C ALA A 113 -7.45 1.37 -9.84
N LYS A 114 -7.63 2.54 -10.47
CA LYS A 114 -8.00 2.69 -11.89
C LYS A 114 -9.19 1.81 -12.29
N ARG A 115 -10.29 1.91 -11.53
CA ARG A 115 -11.58 1.24 -11.82
C ARG A 115 -12.51 2.19 -12.56
N GLY A 116 -13.21 1.63 -13.55
CA GLY A 116 -14.27 2.33 -14.26
C GLY A 116 -15.27 1.31 -14.73
N ASP A 117 -16.57 1.49 -14.40
CA ASP A 117 -17.62 0.54 -14.73
C ASP A 117 -19.01 1.18 -14.62
N VAL A 118 -20.04 0.40 -14.94
CA VAL A 118 -21.45 0.78 -14.77
C VAL A 118 -21.76 1.01 -13.27
N PRO A 119 -22.80 1.79 -12.93
CA PRO A 119 -23.04 2.26 -11.56
C PRO A 119 -23.05 1.17 -10.49
N VAL A 120 -23.65 0.02 -10.75
CA VAL A 120 -23.74 -1.08 -9.79
C VAL A 120 -22.37 -1.67 -9.45
N THR A 121 -21.50 -1.82 -10.44
CA THR A 121 -20.14 -2.33 -10.27
C THR A 121 -19.23 -1.26 -9.66
N ALA A 122 -19.37 -0.01 -10.08
CA ALA A 122 -18.65 1.11 -9.50
C ALA A 122 -18.95 1.27 -8.00
N SER A 123 -20.20 1.05 -7.58
CA SER A 123 -20.60 1.04 -6.16
C SER A 123 -19.89 -0.07 -5.38
N ALA A 124 -19.77 -1.27 -5.95
CA ALA A 124 -19.05 -2.38 -5.30
C ALA A 124 -17.55 -2.07 -5.12
N TYR A 125 -16.90 -1.45 -6.11
CA TYR A 125 -15.52 -0.99 -5.96
C TYR A 125 -15.37 0.07 -4.86
N ALA A 126 -16.30 1.04 -4.80
CA ALA A 126 -16.28 2.06 -3.76
C ALA A 126 -16.38 1.43 -2.35
N GLN A 127 -17.30 0.50 -2.14
CA GLN A 127 -17.45 -0.23 -0.89
C GLN A 127 -16.18 -1.01 -0.51
N ALA A 128 -15.53 -1.64 -1.48
CA ALA A 128 -14.31 -2.42 -1.24
C ALA A 128 -13.10 -1.54 -0.87
N LEU A 129 -13.01 -0.33 -1.41
CA LEU A 129 -11.81 0.52 -1.29
C LEU A 129 -11.93 1.59 -0.21
N VAL A 130 -13.11 2.17 -0.01
CA VAL A 130 -13.31 3.26 0.97
C VAL A 130 -14.16 2.86 2.18
N GLY A 131 -14.67 1.68 2.17
CA GLY A 131 -15.57 1.17 3.21
C GLY A 131 -17.02 1.64 3.00
N ALA A 132 -17.95 0.94 3.63
CA ALA A 132 -19.35 1.34 3.70
C ALA A 132 -19.58 2.30 4.86
#